data_4f47518c1b8a3c09fe95681964fe7b1d
#
_entry.id   4f47518c1b8a3c09fe95681964fe7b1d
#
_cell.length_a   1.000
_cell.length_b   1.000
_cell.length_c   1.000
_cell.angle_alpha   90.00
_cell.angle_beta   90.00
_cell.angle_gamma   90.00
#
_symmetry.space_group_name_H-M   'P 1'
#
loop_
_entity.id
_entity.type
_entity.pdbx_description
1 polymer ?
#
loop_
_entity_poly.entity_id
_entity_poly.type
_entity_poly.pdbx_seq_one_letter_code
_entity_poly.pdbx_strand_id
1 'polypeptide(L)'
;MCWCGSGKKYKNCHMALDEKIHHYALQGHIVPTHDILKTPEQIQGIRDSSVINIAVLDEVAKMIKPGVSTEEIDRLVYDVTTRMGGIPAPLNYEGFPKSVCTSIDEVVCHGIPSPERILKEGEIVNVDVSTIYKGYFSDSSRMFCIGEVSEEKKKLVQVTKECVELGLEQVKPWNFLGDMAQVINDHAKANGYSVVVDIGGHGVGLEFHEEPFVSYVTRKGTEMLMVPGMVFTIEPMVNMGTCEVYIDDEDGWTVYTEDGKPSAQWEIMVLVTEDGHEVLSY
;
A
#
# COMPACT_ATOMS: atom_id res chain seq x y z
N MET A 1 3.16 20.53 28.18
CA MET A 1 2.52 20.64 26.88
C MET A 1 2.29 19.23 26.34
N CYS A 2 1.35 19.00 25.42
CA CYS A 2 1.12 17.71 24.82
C CYS A 2 2.24 17.39 23.79
N TRP A 3 2.58 16.13 23.65
CA TRP A 3 3.58 15.64 22.70
C TRP A 3 3.23 15.94 21.22
N CYS A 4 1.94 16.03 20.88
CA CYS A 4 1.46 16.31 19.52
C CYS A 4 1.71 17.74 19.00
N GLY A 5 2.38 18.59 19.76
CA GLY A 5 2.67 19.97 19.35
C GLY A 5 1.50 20.95 19.35
N SER A 6 0.28 20.52 19.73
CA SER A 6 -0.95 21.34 19.70
C SER A 6 -0.95 22.56 20.62
N GLY A 7 0.04 22.71 21.48
CA GLY A 7 0.08 23.77 22.50
C GLY A 7 -0.88 23.57 23.68
N LYS A 8 -1.70 22.52 23.68
CA LYS A 8 -2.60 22.18 24.80
C LYS A 8 -1.85 21.50 25.92
N LYS A 9 -2.39 21.59 27.15
CA LYS A 9 -1.90 20.77 28.26
C LYS A 9 -2.20 19.30 27.99
N TYR A 10 -1.24 18.40 28.27
CA TYR A 10 -1.36 16.96 28.06
C TYR A 10 -2.68 16.37 28.58
N LYS A 11 -3.07 16.71 29.83
CA LYS A 11 -4.32 16.23 30.46
C LYS A 11 -5.60 16.61 29.68
N ASN A 12 -5.55 17.64 28.85
CA ASN A 12 -6.69 18.12 28.04
C ASN A 12 -6.52 17.80 26.55
N CYS A 13 -5.59 16.89 26.22
CA CYS A 13 -5.28 16.52 24.85
C CYS A 13 -5.20 14.99 24.72
N HIS A 14 -4.03 14.39 24.92
CA HIS A 14 -3.81 12.97 24.66
C HIS A 14 -3.71 12.08 25.91
N MET A 15 -3.90 12.62 27.13
CA MET A 15 -3.79 11.80 28.33
C MET A 15 -4.75 10.60 28.32
N ALA A 16 -6.01 10.79 27.93
CA ALA A 16 -6.98 9.70 27.88
C ALA A 16 -6.66 8.67 26.78
N LEU A 17 -6.12 9.12 25.66
CA LEU A 17 -5.62 8.24 24.59
C LEU A 17 -4.46 7.37 25.11
N ASP A 18 -3.46 8.01 25.71
CA ASP A 18 -2.27 7.33 26.21
C ASP A 18 -2.60 6.36 27.37
N GLU A 19 -3.52 6.73 28.27
CA GLU A 19 -4.04 5.83 29.32
C GLU A 19 -4.70 4.59 28.71
N LYS A 20 -5.46 4.75 27.62
CA LYS A 20 -6.11 3.63 26.94
C LYS A 20 -5.09 2.74 26.20
N ILE A 21 -4.12 3.33 25.51
CA ILE A 21 -3.01 2.59 24.87
C ILE A 21 -2.24 1.80 25.95
N HIS A 22 -1.90 2.45 27.05
CA HIS A 22 -1.20 1.80 28.16
C HIS A 22 -1.98 0.62 28.76
N HIS A 23 -3.31 0.73 28.82
CA HIS A 23 -4.16 -0.37 29.29
C HIS A 23 -4.01 -1.63 28.40
N TYR A 24 -3.97 -1.48 27.06
CA TYR A 24 -3.72 -2.57 26.14
C TYR A 24 -2.28 -3.12 26.27
N ALA A 25 -1.29 -2.25 26.46
CA ALA A 25 0.09 -2.67 26.70
C ALA A 25 0.22 -3.53 27.96
N LEU A 26 -0.47 -3.20 29.05
CA LEU A 26 -0.51 -3.99 30.28
C LEU A 26 -1.16 -5.40 30.10
N GLN A 27 -1.98 -5.55 29.08
CA GLN A 27 -2.56 -6.85 28.69
C GLN A 27 -1.64 -7.67 27.79
N GLY A 28 -0.46 -7.13 27.43
CA GLY A 28 0.54 -7.81 26.59
C GLY A 28 0.36 -7.61 25.09
N HIS A 29 -0.50 -6.67 24.67
CA HIS A 29 -0.65 -6.33 23.24
C HIS A 29 0.47 -5.41 22.75
N ILE A 30 0.81 -5.54 21.45
CA ILE A 30 1.69 -4.61 20.75
C ILE A 30 0.91 -3.32 20.53
N VAL A 31 1.45 -2.21 20.97
CA VAL A 31 0.83 -0.89 20.84
C VAL A 31 1.75 0.10 20.13
N PRO A 32 1.19 1.07 19.37
CA PRO A 32 2.02 2.06 18.69
C PRO A 32 2.70 3.01 19.66
N THR A 33 3.88 3.48 19.28
CA THR A 33 4.58 4.61 19.91
C THR A 33 4.06 5.94 19.34
N HIS A 34 4.37 7.07 19.98
CA HIS A 34 3.83 8.38 19.59
C HIS A 34 4.33 8.84 18.19
N ASP A 35 5.51 8.41 17.77
CA ASP A 35 6.10 8.73 16.46
C ASP A 35 5.31 8.13 15.29
N ILE A 36 4.59 7.03 15.53
CA ILE A 36 3.68 6.42 14.55
C ILE A 36 2.39 7.26 14.38
N LEU A 37 1.96 7.96 15.42
CA LEU A 37 0.70 8.71 15.45
C LEU A 37 0.88 10.10 14.82
N LYS A 38 0.25 10.31 13.67
CA LYS A 38 0.34 11.57 12.90
C LYS A 38 -0.48 12.68 13.55
N THR A 39 0.09 13.87 13.59
CA THR A 39 -0.62 15.08 14.02
C THR A 39 -1.59 15.55 12.92
N PRO A 40 -2.59 16.41 13.26
CA PRO A 40 -3.51 16.96 12.25
C PRO A 40 -2.80 17.70 11.11
N GLU A 41 -1.68 18.38 11.38
CA GLU A 41 -0.87 19.06 10.36
C GLU A 41 -0.21 18.05 9.42
N GLN A 42 0.38 16.99 9.97
CA GLN A 42 0.99 15.91 9.20
C GLN A 42 -0.05 15.18 8.33
N ILE A 43 -1.22 14.86 8.90
CA ILE A 43 -2.33 14.24 8.16
C ILE A 43 -2.76 15.13 6.99
N GLN A 44 -2.83 16.45 7.18
CA GLN A 44 -3.19 17.36 6.09
C GLN A 44 -2.11 17.37 4.99
N GLY A 45 -0.83 17.37 5.37
CA GLY A 45 0.26 17.26 4.40
C GLY A 45 0.24 15.95 3.60
N ILE A 46 -0.10 14.85 4.25
CA ILE A 46 -0.28 13.53 3.61
C ILE A 46 -1.48 13.56 2.64
N ARG A 47 -2.61 14.15 3.02
CA ARG A 47 -3.75 14.34 2.11
C ARG A 47 -3.39 15.17 0.88
N ASP A 48 -2.61 16.24 1.05
CA ASP A 48 -2.16 17.07 -0.06
C ASP A 48 -1.25 16.30 -1.02
N SER A 49 -0.39 15.41 -0.51
CA SER A 49 0.40 14.47 -1.33
C SER A 49 -0.49 13.47 -2.07
N SER A 50 -1.48 12.90 -1.39
CA SER A 50 -2.42 11.90 -1.93
C SER A 50 -3.23 12.44 -3.12
N VAL A 51 -3.56 13.73 -3.13
CA VAL A 51 -4.23 14.38 -4.28
C VAL A 51 -3.40 14.24 -5.55
N ILE A 52 -2.08 14.39 -5.44
CA ILE A 52 -1.17 14.22 -6.58
C ILE A 52 -1.10 12.75 -6.98
N ASN A 53 -0.93 11.86 -6.02
CA ASN A 53 -0.81 10.42 -6.25
C ASN A 53 -2.01 9.86 -7.01
N ILE A 54 -3.22 10.18 -6.56
CA ILE A 54 -4.47 9.78 -7.21
C ILE A 54 -4.56 10.34 -8.62
N ALA A 55 -4.22 11.64 -8.82
CA ALA A 55 -4.25 12.26 -10.13
C ALA A 55 -3.28 11.59 -11.12
N VAL A 56 -2.11 11.14 -10.65
CA VAL A 56 -1.15 10.40 -11.46
C VAL A 56 -1.72 9.07 -11.91
N LEU A 57 -2.30 8.29 -10.99
CA LEU A 57 -2.97 7.02 -11.33
C LEU A 57 -4.15 7.20 -12.29
N ASP A 58 -4.90 8.30 -12.16
CA ASP A 58 -5.98 8.65 -13.09
C ASP A 58 -5.47 8.96 -14.51
N GLU A 59 -4.29 9.58 -14.65
CA GLU A 59 -3.66 9.80 -15.94
C GLU A 59 -3.10 8.48 -16.54
N VAL A 60 -2.51 7.61 -15.71
CA VAL A 60 -2.10 6.26 -16.13
C VAL A 60 -3.30 5.49 -16.68
N ALA A 61 -4.44 5.51 -15.99
CA ALA A 61 -5.66 4.81 -16.42
C ALA A 61 -6.16 5.24 -17.81
N LYS A 62 -5.88 6.48 -18.26
CA LYS A 62 -6.28 7.00 -19.58
C LYS A 62 -5.36 6.53 -20.70
N MET A 63 -4.09 6.23 -20.39
CA MET A 63 -3.11 5.88 -21.42
C MET A 63 -2.84 4.38 -21.55
N ILE A 64 -3.04 3.63 -20.47
CA ILE A 64 -2.62 2.23 -20.37
C ILE A 64 -3.46 1.33 -21.31
N LYS A 65 -2.79 0.62 -22.21
CA LYS A 65 -3.41 -0.26 -23.22
C LYS A 65 -2.35 -1.15 -23.89
N PRO A 66 -2.73 -2.16 -24.68
CA PRO A 66 -1.77 -2.94 -25.46
C PRO A 66 -0.90 -2.04 -26.34
N GLY A 67 0.41 -2.33 -26.41
CA GLY A 67 1.40 -1.60 -27.18
C GLY A 67 2.11 -0.45 -26.45
N VAL A 68 1.67 -0.08 -25.26
CA VAL A 68 2.38 0.88 -24.39
C VAL A 68 3.55 0.18 -23.71
N SER A 69 4.71 0.80 -23.68
CA SER A 69 5.84 0.32 -22.88
C SER A 69 5.73 0.75 -21.42
N THR A 70 6.31 -0.02 -20.51
CA THR A 70 6.36 0.37 -19.09
C THR A 70 7.22 1.62 -18.88
N GLU A 71 8.19 1.90 -19.76
CA GLU A 71 8.94 3.17 -19.80
C GLU A 71 8.05 4.37 -20.13
N GLU A 72 7.04 4.22 -20.98
CA GLU A 72 6.07 5.30 -21.26
C GLU A 72 5.20 5.59 -20.03
N ILE A 73 4.87 4.56 -19.23
CA ILE A 73 4.19 4.73 -17.93
C ILE A 73 5.09 5.49 -16.97
N ASP A 74 6.36 5.11 -16.83
CA ASP A 74 7.35 5.78 -15.98
C ASP A 74 7.48 7.27 -16.33
N ARG A 75 7.61 7.59 -17.61
CA ARG A 75 7.68 8.99 -18.08
C ARG A 75 6.42 9.77 -17.75
N LEU A 76 5.23 9.18 -17.96
CA LEU A 76 3.97 9.83 -17.61
C LEU A 76 3.91 10.12 -16.11
N VAL A 77 4.24 9.14 -15.27
CA VAL A 77 4.25 9.27 -13.81
C VAL A 77 5.20 10.39 -13.39
N TYR A 78 6.43 10.41 -13.92
CA TYR A 78 7.40 11.46 -13.64
C TYR A 78 6.88 12.85 -14.05
N ASP A 79 6.37 12.98 -15.28
CA ASP A 79 5.93 14.25 -15.85
C ASP A 79 4.69 14.82 -15.11
N VAL A 80 3.72 13.96 -14.75
CA VAL A 80 2.52 14.41 -14.04
C VAL A 80 2.87 14.79 -12.61
N THR A 81 3.61 13.92 -11.90
CA THR A 81 4.01 14.18 -10.52
C THR A 81 4.78 15.49 -10.39
N THR A 82 5.79 15.71 -11.25
CA THR A 82 6.65 16.92 -11.20
C THR A 82 5.88 18.18 -11.64
N ARG A 83 5.01 18.07 -12.64
CA ARG A 83 4.14 19.18 -13.08
C ARG A 83 3.19 19.63 -11.96
N MET A 84 2.75 18.75 -11.09
CA MET A 84 1.93 19.06 -9.91
C MET A 84 2.74 19.50 -8.70
N GLY A 85 4.07 19.55 -8.81
CA GLY A 85 4.99 20.01 -7.77
C GLY A 85 5.40 18.90 -6.78
N GLY A 86 5.07 17.65 -7.06
CA GLY A 86 5.52 16.49 -6.32
C GLY A 86 6.86 15.94 -6.81
N ILE A 87 7.35 14.93 -6.11
CA ILE A 87 8.54 14.14 -6.48
C ILE A 87 8.12 12.67 -6.44
N PRO A 88 8.41 11.85 -7.48
CA PRO A 88 8.19 10.41 -7.41
C PRO A 88 9.04 9.80 -6.28
N ALA A 89 8.42 9.17 -5.30
CA ALA A 89 9.13 8.66 -4.13
C ALA A 89 10.07 7.48 -4.45
N PRO A 90 9.74 6.57 -5.40
CA PRO A 90 10.62 5.45 -5.72
C PRO A 90 11.93 5.88 -6.38
N LEU A 91 11.96 7.02 -7.09
CA LEU A 91 13.12 7.44 -7.88
C LEU A 91 14.35 7.69 -7.00
N ASN A 92 15.37 6.86 -7.18
CA ASN A 92 16.61 6.81 -6.40
C ASN A 92 16.44 6.35 -4.93
N TYR A 93 15.25 5.89 -4.53
CA TYR A 93 15.08 5.29 -3.22
C TYR A 93 15.88 3.98 -3.15
N GLU A 94 16.87 3.93 -2.25
CA GLU A 94 17.78 2.79 -2.09
C GLU A 94 18.42 2.28 -3.41
N GLY A 95 18.48 3.15 -4.42
CA GLY A 95 19.05 2.83 -5.74
C GLY A 95 18.00 2.39 -6.78
N PHE A 96 16.71 2.38 -6.47
CA PHE A 96 15.66 2.10 -7.46
C PHE A 96 15.71 3.12 -8.61
N PRO A 97 15.74 2.70 -9.90
CA PRO A 97 16.12 3.59 -10.99
C PRO A 97 14.96 4.34 -11.65
N LYS A 98 13.70 4.12 -11.23
CA LYS A 98 12.48 4.58 -11.91
C LYS A 98 11.53 5.33 -10.97
N SER A 99 10.52 5.98 -11.55
CA SER A 99 9.55 6.81 -10.82
C SER A 99 8.31 6.04 -10.34
N VAL A 100 8.18 4.78 -10.76
CA VAL A 100 7.00 3.93 -10.54
C VAL A 100 7.42 2.47 -10.62
N CYS A 101 6.70 1.58 -9.93
CA CYS A 101 6.82 0.14 -10.17
C CYS A 101 5.72 -0.32 -11.14
N THR A 102 6.07 -1.24 -12.05
CA THR A 102 5.15 -1.84 -13.02
C THR A 102 5.29 -3.36 -12.99
N SER A 103 4.34 -4.05 -12.37
CA SER A 103 4.43 -5.48 -12.09
C SER A 103 3.39 -6.23 -12.93
N ILE A 104 3.86 -7.10 -13.83
CA ILE A 104 3.04 -7.72 -14.89
C ILE A 104 3.00 -9.23 -14.67
N ASP A 105 1.80 -9.80 -14.67
CA ASP A 105 1.53 -11.24 -14.55
C ASP A 105 2.27 -11.90 -13.37
N GLU A 106 3.35 -12.65 -13.60
CA GLU A 106 4.13 -13.34 -12.58
C GLU A 106 5.03 -12.42 -11.75
N VAL A 107 5.14 -11.14 -12.09
CA VAL A 107 5.81 -10.15 -11.26
C VAL A 107 4.88 -9.73 -10.14
N VAL A 108 5.29 -9.97 -8.90
CA VAL A 108 4.52 -9.72 -7.69
C VAL A 108 4.50 -8.23 -7.34
N CYS A 109 5.69 -7.61 -7.26
CA CYS A 109 5.88 -6.19 -6.98
C CYS A 109 7.27 -5.72 -7.45
N HIS A 110 7.51 -4.42 -7.35
CA HIS A 110 8.77 -3.75 -7.63
C HIS A 110 9.31 -3.95 -9.06
N GLY A 111 8.46 -4.31 -10.03
CA GLY A 111 8.86 -4.44 -11.42
C GLY A 111 9.41 -3.12 -11.96
N ILE A 112 10.64 -3.15 -12.55
CA ILE A 112 11.35 -1.97 -13.05
C ILE A 112 10.85 -1.64 -14.46
N PRO A 113 10.31 -0.44 -14.73
CA PRO A 113 9.96 0.01 -16.07
C PRO A 113 11.10 -0.06 -17.08
N SER A 114 10.80 -0.53 -18.28
CA SER A 114 11.76 -0.70 -19.38
C SER A 114 11.14 -0.37 -20.74
N PRO A 115 11.90 0.19 -21.70
CA PRO A 115 11.44 0.42 -23.05
C PRO A 115 11.20 -0.89 -23.85
N GLU A 116 11.83 -1.99 -23.44
CA GLU A 116 11.66 -3.30 -24.03
C GLU A 116 10.42 -4.03 -23.54
N ARG A 117 9.88 -3.65 -22.38
CA ARG A 117 8.69 -4.27 -21.80
C ARG A 117 7.42 -3.58 -22.29
N ILE A 118 6.91 -4.09 -23.40
CA ILE A 118 5.67 -3.61 -24.03
C ILE A 118 4.49 -4.41 -23.51
N LEU A 119 3.44 -3.72 -23.06
CA LEU A 119 2.19 -4.33 -22.60
C LEU A 119 1.50 -5.07 -23.76
N LYS A 120 1.08 -6.29 -23.51
CA LYS A 120 0.42 -7.16 -24.49
C LYS A 120 -1.02 -7.43 -24.06
N GLU A 121 -1.86 -7.68 -25.05
CA GLU A 121 -3.23 -8.13 -24.79
C GLU A 121 -3.23 -9.43 -23.98
N GLY A 122 -4.10 -9.52 -22.98
CA GLY A 122 -4.21 -10.65 -22.08
C GLY A 122 -3.34 -10.56 -20.82
N GLU A 123 -2.55 -9.52 -20.65
CA GLU A 123 -1.77 -9.26 -19.44
C GLU A 123 -2.57 -8.50 -18.39
N ILE A 124 -2.22 -8.70 -17.13
CA ILE A 124 -2.62 -7.84 -16.02
C ILE A 124 -1.38 -7.10 -15.52
N VAL A 125 -1.51 -5.84 -15.12
CA VAL A 125 -0.40 -5.05 -14.60
C VAL A 125 -0.82 -4.26 -13.38
N ASN A 126 -0.02 -4.33 -12.34
CA ASN A 126 -0.05 -3.40 -11.22
C ASN A 126 0.80 -2.18 -11.59
N VAL A 127 0.27 -1.00 -11.39
CA VAL A 127 1.03 0.27 -11.44
C VAL A 127 0.98 0.90 -10.07
N ASP A 128 2.15 1.01 -9.45
CA ASP A 128 2.33 1.41 -8.09
C ASP A 128 3.04 2.76 -8.04
N VAL A 129 2.32 3.76 -7.56
CA VAL A 129 2.71 5.18 -7.56
C VAL A 129 2.82 5.70 -6.15
N SER A 130 3.99 6.21 -5.82
CA SER A 130 4.25 6.86 -4.54
C SER A 130 4.79 8.28 -4.79
N THR A 131 4.27 9.24 -4.02
CA THR A 131 4.53 10.67 -4.23
C THR A 131 5.05 11.33 -2.96
N ILE A 132 6.06 12.19 -3.10
CA ILE A 132 6.49 13.13 -2.06
C ILE A 132 5.98 14.52 -2.40
N TYR A 133 5.25 15.15 -1.50
CA TYR A 133 4.86 16.55 -1.63
C TYR A 133 5.09 17.31 -0.34
N LYS A 134 5.93 18.35 -0.41
CA LYS A 134 6.32 19.16 0.76
C LYS A 134 6.86 18.35 1.95
N GLY A 135 7.53 17.24 1.67
CA GLY A 135 8.08 16.34 2.67
C GLY A 135 7.10 15.33 3.24
N TYR A 136 5.89 15.20 2.69
CA TYR A 136 4.91 14.18 3.05
C TYR A 136 4.77 13.16 1.94
N PHE A 137 4.63 11.89 2.32
CA PHE A 137 4.53 10.76 1.41
C PHE A 137 3.09 10.30 1.25
N SER A 138 2.74 9.83 0.06
CA SER A 138 1.50 9.11 -0.24
C SER A 138 1.81 7.95 -1.15
N ASP A 139 1.01 6.89 -1.03
CA ASP A 139 1.22 5.62 -1.69
C ASP A 139 -0.10 4.97 -2.09
N SER A 140 -0.18 4.41 -3.29
CA SER A 140 -1.27 3.54 -3.72
C SER A 140 -0.99 2.92 -5.08
N SER A 141 -1.59 1.76 -5.34
CA SER A 141 -1.46 1.07 -6.60
C SER A 141 -2.80 0.61 -7.17
N ARG A 142 -2.85 0.42 -8.49
CA ARG A 142 -4.02 -0.10 -9.19
C ARG A 142 -3.64 -1.21 -10.16
N MET A 143 -4.55 -2.19 -10.28
CA MET A 143 -4.47 -3.21 -11.34
C MET A 143 -5.18 -2.76 -12.60
N PHE A 144 -4.57 -3.09 -13.74
CA PHE A 144 -5.13 -2.85 -15.06
C PHE A 144 -5.16 -4.15 -15.87
N CYS A 145 -6.30 -4.45 -16.48
CA CYS A 145 -6.43 -5.53 -17.45
C CYS A 145 -6.11 -4.98 -18.85
N ILE A 146 -5.17 -5.57 -19.54
CA ILE A 146 -4.67 -5.08 -20.82
C ILE A 146 -5.38 -5.80 -21.97
N GLY A 147 -6.33 -5.11 -22.60
CA GLY A 147 -7.19 -5.69 -23.63
C GLY A 147 -8.09 -6.81 -23.10
N GLU A 148 -8.27 -7.87 -23.88
CA GLU A 148 -9.06 -9.04 -23.49
C GLU A 148 -8.23 -9.98 -22.62
N VAL A 149 -8.56 -10.05 -21.35
CA VAL A 149 -7.87 -10.84 -20.33
C VAL A 149 -8.71 -12.09 -19.99
N SER A 150 -8.05 -13.21 -19.69
CA SER A 150 -8.74 -14.44 -19.30
C SER A 150 -9.59 -14.28 -18.04
N GLU A 151 -10.68 -15.03 -17.94
CA GLU A 151 -11.55 -14.98 -16.76
C GLU A 151 -10.83 -15.35 -15.46
N GLU A 152 -9.81 -16.20 -15.52
CA GLU A 152 -8.98 -16.56 -14.36
C GLU A 152 -8.19 -15.35 -13.83
N LYS A 153 -7.56 -14.59 -14.73
CA LYS A 153 -6.84 -13.37 -14.35
C LYS A 153 -7.81 -12.26 -13.88
N LYS A 154 -8.94 -12.09 -14.56
CA LYS A 154 -9.99 -11.15 -14.10
C LYS A 154 -10.47 -11.48 -12.69
N LYS A 155 -10.69 -12.77 -12.42
CA LYS A 155 -11.08 -13.23 -11.10
C LYS A 155 -9.98 -12.96 -10.06
N LEU A 156 -8.70 -13.19 -10.38
CA LEU A 156 -7.59 -12.88 -9.49
C LEU A 156 -7.57 -11.38 -9.13
N VAL A 157 -7.64 -10.50 -10.13
CA VAL A 157 -7.69 -9.04 -9.92
C VAL A 157 -8.88 -8.63 -9.05
N GLN A 158 -10.06 -9.21 -9.32
CA GLN A 158 -11.27 -8.91 -8.55
C GLN A 158 -11.15 -9.37 -7.09
N VAL A 159 -10.70 -10.60 -6.84
CA VAL A 159 -10.53 -11.15 -5.48
C VAL A 159 -9.47 -10.36 -4.71
N THR A 160 -8.40 -9.92 -5.37
CA THR A 160 -7.39 -9.08 -4.73
C THR A 160 -7.97 -7.74 -4.29
N LYS A 161 -8.80 -7.11 -5.13
CA LYS A 161 -9.52 -5.89 -4.76
C LYS A 161 -10.47 -6.12 -3.58
N GLU A 162 -11.23 -7.22 -3.60
CA GLU A 162 -12.12 -7.60 -2.49
C GLU A 162 -11.34 -7.82 -1.19
N CYS A 163 -10.11 -8.38 -1.25
CA CYS A 163 -9.24 -8.51 -0.10
C CYS A 163 -8.94 -7.14 0.54
N VAL A 164 -8.64 -6.13 -0.26
CA VAL A 164 -8.41 -4.75 0.24
C VAL A 164 -9.68 -4.17 0.85
N GLU A 165 -10.84 -4.32 0.19
CA GLU A 165 -12.13 -3.81 0.66
C GLU A 165 -12.53 -4.46 2.00
N LEU A 166 -12.40 -5.78 2.13
CA LEU A 166 -12.67 -6.53 3.36
C LEU A 166 -11.69 -6.17 4.48
N GLY A 167 -10.42 -5.98 4.13
CA GLY A 167 -9.40 -5.50 5.06
C GLY A 167 -9.72 -4.12 5.60
N LEU A 168 -10.11 -3.19 4.72
CA LEU A 168 -10.52 -1.83 5.07
C LEU A 168 -11.68 -1.79 6.06
N GLU A 169 -12.67 -2.69 5.93
CA GLU A 169 -13.80 -2.79 6.87
C GLU A 169 -13.35 -3.09 8.31
N GLN A 170 -12.15 -3.70 8.48
CA GLN A 170 -11.59 -4.01 9.80
C GLN A 170 -10.78 -2.85 10.38
N VAL A 171 -10.42 -1.84 9.59
CA VAL A 171 -9.69 -0.66 10.06
C VAL A 171 -10.62 0.21 10.91
N LYS A 172 -10.52 -0.02 12.21
CA LYS A 172 -11.28 0.69 13.25
C LYS A 172 -10.38 0.92 14.45
N PRO A 173 -10.52 2.05 15.15
CA PRO A 173 -9.74 2.27 16.35
C PRO A 173 -10.00 1.15 17.38
N TRP A 174 -8.91 0.63 17.97
CA TRP A 174 -8.89 -0.44 18.99
C TRP A 174 -9.09 -1.86 18.45
N ASN A 175 -9.19 -2.06 17.13
CA ASN A 175 -8.95 -3.34 16.48
C ASN A 175 -7.42 -3.56 16.33
N PHE A 176 -7.01 -4.76 15.91
CA PHE A 176 -5.62 -5.12 15.65
C PHE A 176 -5.37 -5.27 14.15
N LEU A 177 -4.13 -5.05 13.71
CA LEU A 177 -3.75 -5.30 12.30
C LEU A 177 -4.02 -6.76 11.91
N GLY A 178 -3.89 -7.71 12.83
CA GLY A 178 -4.25 -9.10 12.61
C GLY A 178 -5.74 -9.36 12.34
N ASP A 179 -6.65 -8.46 12.77
CA ASP A 179 -8.08 -8.57 12.42
C ASP A 179 -8.28 -8.37 10.91
N MET A 180 -7.57 -7.41 10.34
CA MET A 180 -7.54 -7.14 8.90
C MET A 180 -6.84 -8.28 8.14
N ALA A 181 -5.66 -8.68 8.61
CA ALA A 181 -4.86 -9.74 7.99
C ALA A 181 -5.64 -11.05 7.84
N GLN A 182 -6.36 -11.46 8.88
CA GLN A 182 -7.12 -12.71 8.83
C GLN A 182 -8.21 -12.70 7.77
N VAL A 183 -9.01 -11.64 7.66
CA VAL A 183 -10.10 -11.60 6.68
C VAL A 183 -9.57 -11.58 5.25
N ILE A 184 -8.46 -10.89 5.00
CA ILE A 184 -7.75 -10.87 3.71
C ILE A 184 -7.30 -12.29 3.33
N ASN A 185 -6.57 -12.96 4.22
CA ASN A 185 -6.04 -14.29 3.99
C ASN A 185 -7.14 -15.34 3.80
N ASP A 186 -8.18 -15.29 4.63
CA ASP A 186 -9.31 -16.21 4.56
C ASP A 186 -10.07 -16.05 3.23
N HIS A 187 -10.28 -14.80 2.76
CA HIS A 187 -10.93 -14.51 1.49
C HIS A 187 -10.11 -15.00 0.29
N ALA A 188 -8.82 -14.73 0.26
CA ALA A 188 -7.92 -15.22 -0.78
C ALA A 188 -7.93 -16.75 -0.86
N LYS A 189 -7.78 -17.43 0.28
CA LYS A 189 -7.81 -18.89 0.39
C LYS A 189 -9.14 -19.50 -0.02
N ALA A 190 -10.26 -18.89 0.37
CA ALA A 190 -11.60 -19.34 -0.02
C ALA A 190 -11.82 -19.31 -1.54
N ASN A 191 -11.08 -18.46 -2.26
CA ASN A 191 -11.08 -18.37 -3.70
C ASN A 191 -9.99 -19.22 -4.39
N GLY A 192 -9.17 -19.96 -3.62
CA GLY A 192 -8.12 -20.85 -4.14
C GLY A 192 -6.80 -20.15 -4.43
N TYR A 193 -6.58 -18.98 -3.83
CA TYR A 193 -5.36 -18.17 -3.98
C TYR A 193 -4.51 -18.17 -2.71
N SER A 194 -3.27 -17.71 -2.81
CA SER A 194 -2.33 -17.56 -1.71
C SER A 194 -1.93 -16.09 -1.52
N VAL A 195 -1.83 -15.64 -0.28
CA VAL A 195 -1.28 -14.32 0.04
C VAL A 195 0.22 -14.45 0.30
N VAL A 196 1.03 -13.57 -0.27
CA VAL A 196 2.47 -13.50 -0.03
C VAL A 196 2.75 -13.24 1.45
N VAL A 197 3.77 -13.92 1.99
CA VAL A 197 4.10 -13.90 3.42
C VAL A 197 5.26 -12.96 3.73
N ASP A 198 6.27 -12.94 2.84
CA ASP A 198 7.56 -12.28 3.10
C ASP A 198 7.54 -10.77 2.84
N ILE A 199 6.51 -10.29 2.15
CA ILE A 199 6.31 -8.87 1.82
C ILE A 199 4.93 -8.47 2.31
N GLY A 200 4.79 -7.24 2.79
CA GLY A 200 3.55 -6.71 3.33
C GLY A 200 3.47 -5.20 3.18
N GLY A 201 2.42 -4.62 3.72
CA GLY A 201 2.26 -3.18 3.80
C GLY A 201 3.09 -2.57 4.93
N HIS A 202 3.02 -1.27 5.03
CA HIS A 202 3.84 -0.48 5.94
C HIS A 202 3.16 0.80 6.41
N GLY A 203 3.64 1.37 7.50
CA GLY A 203 3.36 2.75 7.84
C GLY A 203 3.94 3.69 6.78
N VAL A 204 3.30 4.82 6.55
CA VAL A 204 3.72 5.79 5.53
C VAL A 204 3.27 7.21 5.90
N GLY A 205 3.96 8.20 5.37
CA GLY A 205 3.51 9.60 5.47
C GLY A 205 4.60 10.59 5.83
N LEU A 206 5.48 10.32 6.79
CA LEU A 206 6.65 11.13 7.10
C LEU A 206 7.91 10.59 6.45
N GLU A 207 7.96 9.28 6.29
CA GLU A 207 8.94 8.56 5.50
C GLU A 207 8.20 7.70 4.47
N PHE A 208 8.92 7.15 3.49
CA PHE A 208 8.34 6.26 2.49
C PHE A 208 7.86 4.96 3.15
N HIS A 209 8.74 4.33 3.93
CA HIS A 209 8.42 3.15 4.73
C HIS A 209 8.67 3.44 6.21
N GLU A 210 7.65 3.30 7.03
CA GLU A 210 7.71 3.48 8.48
C GLU A 210 7.05 2.28 9.19
N GLU A 211 7.20 2.19 10.49
CA GLU A 211 6.39 1.29 11.31
C GLU A 211 4.89 1.70 11.27
N PRO A 212 3.96 0.74 11.34
CA PRO A 212 4.21 -0.70 11.50
C PRO A 212 4.45 -1.43 10.18
N PHE A 213 5.14 -2.57 10.21
CA PHE A 213 5.00 -3.58 9.16
C PHE A 213 3.60 -4.17 9.21
N VAL A 214 2.93 -4.32 8.06
CA VAL A 214 1.54 -4.79 7.95
C VAL A 214 1.50 -6.14 7.23
N SER A 215 1.48 -7.22 8.00
CA SER A 215 1.31 -8.58 7.48
C SER A 215 -0.16 -8.86 7.13
N TYR A 216 -0.40 -9.66 6.10
CA TYR A 216 -1.76 -10.07 5.67
C TYR A 216 -2.06 -11.55 5.93
N VAL A 217 -1.22 -12.24 6.69
CA VAL A 217 -1.35 -13.69 6.96
C VAL A 217 -1.42 -14.03 8.45
N THR A 218 -1.54 -13.02 9.31
CA THR A 218 -1.61 -13.18 10.76
C THR A 218 -3.05 -13.40 11.26
N ARG A 219 -3.22 -13.54 12.56
CA ARG A 219 -4.49 -13.93 13.17
C ARG A 219 -5.20 -12.76 13.81
N LYS A 220 -6.51 -12.85 13.88
CA LYS A 220 -7.36 -11.92 14.63
C LYS A 220 -6.87 -11.73 16.07
N GLY A 221 -6.85 -10.47 16.52
CA GLY A 221 -6.43 -10.09 17.86
C GLY A 221 -4.90 -10.10 18.07
N THR A 222 -4.12 -10.24 17.01
CA THR A 222 -2.64 -10.17 17.04
C THR A 222 -2.14 -8.94 16.27
N GLU A 223 -0.83 -8.75 16.26
CA GLU A 223 -0.14 -7.61 15.67
C GLU A 223 -0.44 -6.29 16.42
N MET A 224 -0.05 -5.17 15.82
CA MET A 224 -0.19 -3.87 16.47
C MET A 224 -1.64 -3.42 16.59
N LEU A 225 -1.98 -2.85 17.74
CA LEU A 225 -3.25 -2.19 18.00
C LEU A 225 -3.41 -0.96 17.09
N MET A 226 -4.53 -0.87 16.37
CA MET A 226 -4.86 0.30 15.58
C MET A 226 -5.37 1.44 16.47
N VAL A 227 -4.71 2.58 16.37
CA VAL A 227 -4.99 3.77 17.21
C VAL A 227 -5.23 4.97 16.30
N PRO A 228 -6.16 5.89 16.63
CA PRO A 228 -6.38 7.10 15.84
C PRO A 228 -5.08 7.87 15.57
N GLY A 229 -4.86 8.28 14.34
CA GLY A 229 -3.65 8.94 13.88
C GLY A 229 -2.63 8.02 13.21
N MET A 230 -2.80 6.71 13.23
CA MET A 230 -1.98 5.79 12.43
C MET A 230 -2.33 5.93 10.96
N VAL A 231 -1.29 5.93 10.10
CA VAL A 231 -1.41 5.90 8.64
C VAL A 231 -0.57 4.74 8.13
N PHE A 232 -1.16 3.87 7.31
CA PHE A 232 -0.49 2.71 6.75
C PHE A 232 -1.14 2.26 5.43
N THR A 233 -0.47 1.37 4.70
CA THR A 233 -0.97 0.80 3.44
C THR A 233 -1.76 -0.50 3.67
N ILE A 234 -2.72 -0.76 2.80
CA ILE A 234 -3.37 -2.07 2.64
C ILE A 234 -3.12 -2.51 1.20
N GLU A 235 -2.18 -3.44 1.03
CA GLU A 235 -1.62 -3.82 -0.27
C GLU A 235 -1.35 -5.33 -0.42
N PRO A 236 -2.29 -6.21 -0.11
CA PRO A 236 -2.04 -7.63 -0.17
C PRO A 236 -1.65 -8.06 -1.58
N MET A 237 -0.51 -8.75 -1.69
CA MET A 237 -0.10 -9.44 -2.90
C MET A 237 -0.71 -10.84 -2.91
N VAL A 238 -1.57 -11.10 -3.91
CA VAL A 238 -2.34 -12.35 -4.02
C VAL A 238 -1.88 -13.13 -5.23
N ASN A 239 -1.31 -14.30 -5.00
CA ASN A 239 -0.79 -15.19 -6.03
C ASN A 239 -1.86 -16.20 -6.47
N MET A 240 -1.95 -16.45 -7.79
CA MET A 240 -2.80 -17.50 -8.35
C MET A 240 -2.33 -18.91 -7.94
N GLY A 241 -1.07 -19.04 -7.59
CA GLY A 241 -0.41 -20.28 -7.16
C GLY A 241 0.00 -20.28 -5.71
N THR A 242 1.27 -20.61 -5.47
CA THR A 242 1.84 -20.67 -4.11
C THR A 242 2.18 -19.27 -3.58
N CYS A 243 2.42 -19.16 -2.27
CA CYS A 243 2.79 -17.87 -1.66
C CYS A 243 4.29 -17.56 -1.77
N GLU A 244 5.10 -18.51 -2.24
CA GLU A 244 6.54 -18.36 -2.34
C GLU A 244 6.92 -17.39 -3.46
N VAL A 245 7.89 -16.55 -3.17
CA VAL A 245 8.41 -15.52 -4.06
C VAL A 245 9.94 -15.49 -4.01
N TYR A 246 10.56 -14.91 -5.04
CA TYR A 246 11.99 -14.63 -5.04
C TYR A 246 12.27 -13.25 -5.64
N ILE A 247 13.36 -12.65 -5.22
CA ILE A 247 13.86 -11.38 -5.78
C ILE A 247 14.82 -11.73 -6.92
N ASP A 248 14.73 -11.00 -8.01
CA ASP A 248 15.66 -11.13 -9.14
C ASP A 248 17.08 -10.75 -8.71
N ASP A 249 18.01 -11.69 -8.82
CA ASP A 249 19.42 -11.47 -8.46
C ASP A 249 20.14 -10.50 -9.41
N GLU A 250 19.61 -10.27 -10.65
CA GLU A 250 20.24 -9.40 -11.63
C GLU A 250 19.93 -7.92 -11.36
N ASP A 251 18.70 -7.59 -10.97
CA ASP A 251 18.29 -6.21 -10.69
C ASP A 251 18.18 -5.88 -9.21
N GLY A 252 18.06 -6.90 -8.36
CA GLY A 252 17.98 -6.77 -6.90
C GLY A 252 16.66 -6.18 -6.39
N TRP A 253 15.63 -6.03 -7.23
CA TRP A 253 14.36 -5.39 -6.91
C TRP A 253 13.13 -6.21 -7.28
N THR A 254 13.05 -6.63 -8.54
CA THR A 254 11.85 -7.28 -9.08
C THR A 254 11.55 -8.57 -8.33
N VAL A 255 10.34 -8.67 -7.80
CA VAL A 255 9.86 -9.86 -7.09
C VAL A 255 8.99 -10.70 -8.01
N TYR A 256 9.30 -11.97 -8.12
CA TYR A 256 8.57 -12.94 -8.93
C TYR A 256 7.91 -14.03 -8.09
N THR A 257 6.82 -14.61 -8.61
CA THR A 257 6.28 -15.86 -8.07
C THR A 257 7.20 -17.03 -8.38
N GLU A 258 7.45 -17.91 -7.42
CA GLU A 258 8.31 -19.10 -7.61
C GLU A 258 7.73 -20.08 -8.66
N ASP A 259 6.42 -20.16 -8.78
CA ASP A 259 5.74 -21.09 -9.68
C ASP A 259 5.41 -20.50 -11.07
N GLY A 260 5.77 -19.25 -11.32
CA GLY A 260 5.56 -18.54 -12.59
C GLY A 260 4.09 -18.24 -12.90
N LYS A 261 3.19 -18.35 -11.91
CA LYS A 261 1.78 -18.00 -12.10
C LYS A 261 1.52 -16.53 -11.78
N PRO A 262 0.43 -15.95 -12.34
CA PRO A 262 0.10 -14.55 -12.12
C PRO A 262 -0.09 -14.20 -10.63
N SER A 263 0.32 -12.98 -10.29
CA SER A 263 0.05 -12.28 -9.05
C SER A 263 -0.76 -11.01 -9.31
N ALA A 264 -1.49 -10.52 -8.33
CA ALA A 264 -2.16 -9.24 -8.37
C ALA A 264 -2.01 -8.51 -7.03
N GLN A 265 -1.93 -7.17 -7.10
CA GLN A 265 -1.85 -6.29 -5.93
C GLN A 265 -2.73 -5.06 -6.17
N TRP A 266 -3.61 -4.78 -5.22
CA TRP A 266 -4.25 -3.47 -5.08
C TRP A 266 -3.74 -2.83 -3.81
N GLU A 267 -3.59 -1.52 -3.84
CA GLU A 267 -3.11 -0.82 -2.68
C GLU A 267 -3.89 0.45 -2.43
N ILE A 268 -4.19 0.68 -1.16
CA ILE A 268 -4.73 1.93 -0.65
C ILE A 268 -3.94 2.38 0.58
N MET A 269 -3.86 3.68 0.78
CA MET A 269 -3.34 4.27 2.01
C MET A 269 -4.49 4.71 2.90
N VAL A 270 -4.47 4.34 4.18
CA VAL A 270 -5.56 4.54 5.12
C VAL A 270 -5.10 5.22 6.40
N LEU A 271 -5.92 6.14 6.90
CA LEU A 271 -5.81 6.76 8.23
C LEU A 271 -6.82 6.13 9.18
N VAL A 272 -6.38 5.72 10.37
CA VAL A 272 -7.28 5.35 11.47
C VAL A 272 -7.83 6.63 12.11
N THR A 273 -9.15 6.80 12.13
CA THR A 273 -9.84 7.95 12.74
C THR A 273 -10.38 7.61 14.13
N GLU A 274 -10.98 8.57 14.82
CA GLU A 274 -11.58 8.35 16.15
C GLU A 274 -12.74 7.34 16.15
N ASP A 275 -13.45 7.21 15.03
CA ASP A 275 -14.67 6.42 14.88
C ASP A 275 -14.65 5.41 13.71
N GLY A 276 -13.52 5.28 13.02
CA GLY A 276 -13.37 4.37 11.87
C GLY A 276 -12.08 4.59 11.11
N HIS A 277 -12.19 4.87 9.81
CA HIS A 277 -11.06 5.10 8.92
C HIS A 277 -11.38 6.16 7.85
N GLU A 278 -10.32 6.68 7.24
CA GLU A 278 -10.36 7.51 6.04
C GLU A 278 -9.38 6.94 5.00
N VAL A 279 -9.83 6.72 3.77
CA VAL A 279 -8.93 6.36 2.66
C VAL A 279 -8.29 7.64 2.14
N LEU A 280 -6.97 7.70 2.21
CA LEU A 280 -6.19 8.88 1.81
C LEU A 280 -5.74 8.80 0.36
N SER A 281 -5.30 7.63 -0.12
CA SER A 281 -4.87 7.37 -1.51
C SER A 281 -5.40 6.02 -1.99
N TYR A 282 -5.76 5.91 -3.31
CA TYR A 282 -6.38 4.71 -3.89
C TYR A 282 -6.17 4.59 -5.41
#